data_29ab49c59789299d0b835a92db89ce20
#
_entry.id   29ab49c59789299d0b835a92db89ce20
#
_cell.length_a   1.000
_cell.length_b   1.000
_cell.length_c   1.000
_cell.angle_alpha   90.00
_cell.angle_beta   90.00
_cell.angle_gamma   90.00
#
_symmetry.space_group_name_H-M   'P 1'
#
loop_
_entity.id
_entity.type
_entity.pdbx_description
1 polymer ?
#
loop_
_entity_poly.entity_id
_entity_poly.type
_entity_poly.pdbx_seq_one_letter_code
_entity_poly.pdbx_strand_id
1 'polypeptide(L)'
;MNKIKCALVQVSLAASAIAGALCASTNAYALSIDYRHEYVDVGKSHKDRFILSDTFANGFGYSVETKAKSGGDSQDEAYSEMESNGAEFSVSYKYKLNSNIFVQPAMNIEFGDHKAIYKPSFKVQYTFDNGIYVAARYRFEYTRENQENKIDENCHRYEGWLGYKTGPWAFEGNYIWRDSDKIRFNNKETDYEYDFKVAYQIDNHWAPFAQIGNVKVDSTSDARQTRFRVGIKYNY
;
A
#
# COMPACT_ATOMS: atom_id res chain seq x y z
N MET A 1 -9.16 29.68 2.50
CA MET A 1 -10.35 29.15 3.21
C MET A 1 -10.95 27.88 2.60
N ASN A 2 -10.80 27.61 1.29
CA ASN A 2 -11.39 26.42 0.65
C ASN A 2 -10.56 25.12 0.85
N LYS A 3 -9.25 25.20 1.02
CA LYS A 3 -8.37 24.01 1.21
C LYS A 3 -8.63 23.29 2.56
N ILE A 4 -8.90 24.06 3.62
CA ILE A 4 -9.19 23.49 4.95
C ILE A 4 -10.56 22.76 4.95
N LYS A 5 -11.53 23.23 4.20
CA LYS A 5 -12.85 22.58 4.09
C LYS A 5 -12.75 21.24 3.33
N CYS A 6 -11.90 21.15 2.30
CA CYS A 6 -11.73 19.91 1.54
C CYS A 6 -11.01 18.84 2.37
N ALA A 7 -9.95 19.20 3.11
CA ALA A 7 -9.25 18.30 4.01
C ALA A 7 -10.15 17.80 5.17
N LEU A 8 -10.98 18.68 5.75
CA LEU A 8 -11.93 18.29 6.79
C LEU A 8 -13.01 17.33 6.27
N VAL A 9 -13.49 17.49 5.03
CA VAL A 9 -14.45 16.58 4.41
C VAL A 9 -13.82 15.21 4.12
N GLN A 10 -12.59 15.16 3.67
CA GLN A 10 -11.89 13.89 3.41
C GLN A 10 -11.57 13.14 4.72
N VAL A 11 -11.17 13.83 5.77
CA VAL A 11 -10.94 13.24 7.09
C VAL A 11 -12.26 12.73 7.69
N SER A 12 -13.35 13.46 7.54
CA SER A 12 -14.66 13.05 8.04
C SER A 12 -15.25 11.85 7.29
N LEU A 13 -15.04 11.74 5.96
CA LEU A 13 -15.44 10.56 5.19
C LEU A 13 -14.62 9.32 5.58
N ALA A 14 -13.31 9.47 5.76
CA ALA A 14 -12.46 8.38 6.21
C ALA A 14 -12.81 7.92 7.64
N ALA A 15 -13.07 8.86 8.56
CA ALA A 15 -13.51 8.56 9.92
C ALA A 15 -14.88 7.86 9.95
N SER A 16 -15.80 8.28 9.09
CA SER A 16 -17.13 7.66 8.97
C SER A 16 -17.05 6.24 8.38
N ALA A 17 -16.19 6.01 7.40
CA ALA A 17 -15.96 4.68 6.82
C ALA A 17 -15.30 3.73 7.84
N ILE A 18 -14.36 4.22 8.65
CA ILE A 18 -13.73 3.46 9.74
C ILE A 18 -14.75 3.10 10.82
N ALA A 19 -15.60 4.06 11.23
CA ALA A 19 -16.65 3.82 12.20
C ALA A 19 -17.71 2.82 11.67
N GLY A 20 -18.09 2.93 10.40
CA GLY A 20 -19.03 2.00 9.76
C GLY A 20 -18.47 0.59 9.66
N ALA A 21 -17.18 0.44 9.35
CA ALA A 21 -16.50 -0.86 9.30
C ALA A 21 -16.40 -1.52 10.68
N LEU A 22 -16.13 -0.74 11.74
CA LEU A 22 -16.11 -1.24 13.12
C LEU A 22 -17.48 -1.72 13.60
N CYS A 23 -18.59 -1.08 13.18
CA CYS A 23 -19.93 -1.51 13.54
C CYS A 23 -20.42 -2.76 12.76
N ALA A 24 -19.88 -3.01 11.56
CA ALA A 24 -20.25 -4.17 10.75
C ALA A 24 -19.52 -5.47 11.17
N SER A 25 -18.53 -5.38 12.05
CA SER A 25 -17.59 -6.45 12.38
C SER A 25 -18.01 -7.39 13.52
N THR A 26 -19.32 -7.51 13.83
CA THR A 26 -19.78 -8.40 14.92
C THR A 26 -19.45 -9.89 14.72
N ASN A 27 -18.85 -10.26 13.57
CA ASN A 27 -18.29 -11.57 13.26
C ASN A 27 -16.97 -11.47 12.47
N ALA A 28 -16.15 -10.45 12.71
CA ALA A 28 -14.88 -10.27 12.01
C ALA A 28 -13.84 -11.26 12.55
N TYR A 29 -13.43 -12.21 11.72
CA TYR A 29 -12.41 -13.22 12.07
C TYR A 29 -10.97 -12.76 11.80
N ALA A 30 -10.75 -11.55 11.25
CA ALA A 30 -9.43 -11.12 10.84
C ALA A 30 -9.28 -9.59 10.71
N LEU A 31 -10.03 -8.80 11.51
CA LEU A 31 -9.87 -7.35 11.53
C LEU A 31 -8.43 -7.01 11.88
N SER A 32 -7.79 -6.21 11.06
CA SER A 32 -6.43 -5.76 11.32
C SER A 32 -6.26 -4.27 11.10
N ILE A 33 -5.42 -3.68 11.92
CA ILE A 33 -4.98 -2.29 11.85
C ILE A 33 -3.48 -2.32 11.58
N ASP A 34 -3.03 -1.61 10.54
CA ASP A 34 -1.62 -1.47 10.18
C ASP A 34 -1.26 0.01 10.14
N TYR A 35 -0.27 0.41 10.93
CA TYR A 35 0.33 1.74 10.88
C TYR A 35 1.76 1.62 10.36
N ARG A 36 2.16 2.55 9.50
CA ARG A 36 3.50 2.60 8.92
C ARG A 36 3.97 4.03 8.73
N HIS A 37 5.17 4.30 9.21
CA HIS A 37 5.94 5.50 8.92
C HIS A 37 7.01 5.18 7.85
N GLU A 38 7.19 6.06 6.88
CA GLU A 38 8.14 5.96 5.78
C GLU A 38 9.04 7.18 5.75
N TYR A 39 10.34 6.96 5.51
CA TYR A 39 11.32 8.00 5.21
C TYR A 39 12.11 7.63 3.97
N VAL A 40 12.44 8.61 3.13
CA VAL A 40 13.36 8.48 1.98
C VAL A 40 14.54 9.42 2.14
N ASP A 41 15.76 8.88 1.92
CA ASP A 41 17.01 9.55 2.28
C ASP A 41 17.38 10.75 1.40
N VAL A 42 17.18 10.66 0.07
CA VAL A 42 17.49 11.76 -0.86
C VAL A 42 16.40 12.82 -0.86
N GLY A 43 15.15 12.42 -0.99
CA GLY A 43 14.00 13.33 -0.95
C GLY A 43 13.71 13.89 0.44
N LYS A 44 14.34 13.37 1.48
CA LYS A 44 14.18 13.77 2.90
C LYS A 44 12.72 13.97 3.28
N SER A 45 11.83 13.07 2.81
CA SER A 45 10.41 13.22 3.03
C SER A 45 9.85 12.10 3.90
N HIS A 46 8.91 12.47 4.75
CA HIS A 46 8.21 11.58 5.67
C HIS A 46 6.78 11.35 5.20
N LYS A 47 6.33 10.10 5.29
CA LYS A 47 4.96 9.70 4.94
C LYS A 47 4.43 8.71 5.95
N ASP A 48 3.16 8.81 6.23
CA ASP A 48 2.44 7.95 7.14
C ASP A 48 1.28 7.26 6.43
N ARG A 49 1.01 6.03 6.85
CA ARG A 49 -0.09 5.23 6.33
C ARG A 49 -0.78 4.50 7.47
N PHE A 50 -2.09 4.58 7.46
CA PHE A 50 -2.96 3.82 8.34
C PHE A 50 -3.91 2.98 7.50
N ILE A 51 -3.97 1.67 7.76
CA ILE A 51 -4.87 0.74 7.08
C ILE A 51 -5.75 0.04 8.10
N LEU A 52 -7.05 0.03 7.82
CA LEU A 52 -8.00 -0.88 8.44
C LEU A 52 -8.41 -1.92 7.39
N SER A 53 -8.29 -3.20 7.71
CA SER A 53 -8.66 -4.27 6.77
C SER A 53 -9.28 -5.45 7.50
N ASP A 54 -10.13 -6.18 6.76
CA ASP A 54 -10.72 -7.42 7.22
C ASP A 54 -10.85 -8.42 6.08
N THR A 55 -10.88 -9.69 6.43
CA THR A 55 -11.14 -10.79 5.50
C THR A 55 -12.10 -11.78 6.13
N PHE A 56 -13.30 -11.87 5.60
CA PHE A 56 -14.35 -12.76 6.08
C PHE A 56 -14.01 -14.24 5.81
N ALA A 57 -14.65 -15.12 6.56
CA ALA A 57 -14.45 -16.57 6.43
C ALA A 57 -14.76 -17.11 5.02
N ASN A 58 -15.64 -16.45 4.26
CA ASN A 58 -15.96 -16.79 2.87
C ASN A 58 -14.89 -16.37 1.87
N GLY A 59 -13.82 -15.66 2.31
CA GLY A 59 -12.72 -15.19 1.47
C GLY A 59 -12.90 -13.77 0.93
N PHE A 60 -14.06 -13.14 1.11
CA PHE A 60 -14.23 -11.72 0.76
C PHE A 60 -13.43 -10.84 1.73
N GLY A 61 -12.72 -9.86 1.19
CA GLY A 61 -11.94 -8.92 1.99
C GLY A 61 -12.14 -7.48 1.54
N TYR A 62 -11.92 -6.56 2.47
CA TYR A 62 -11.90 -5.13 2.19
C TYR A 62 -10.78 -4.44 2.95
N SER A 63 -10.35 -3.28 2.48
CA SER A 63 -9.49 -2.38 3.25
C SER A 63 -9.80 -0.92 2.97
N VAL A 64 -9.55 -0.10 3.98
CA VAL A 64 -9.55 1.36 3.88
C VAL A 64 -8.18 1.83 4.33
N GLU A 65 -7.52 2.60 3.47
CA GLU A 65 -6.21 3.16 3.72
C GLU A 65 -6.28 4.68 3.67
N THR A 66 -5.67 5.35 4.66
CA THR A 66 -5.42 6.78 4.65
C THR A 66 -3.92 7.03 4.63
N LYS A 67 -3.52 8.04 3.89
CA LYS A 67 -2.12 8.43 3.70
C LYS A 67 -1.94 9.88 4.11
N ALA A 68 -0.84 10.17 4.80
CA ALA A 68 -0.41 11.50 5.13
C ALA A 68 1.06 11.68 4.79
N LYS A 69 1.52 12.91 4.69
CA LYS A 69 2.91 13.27 4.49
C LYS A 69 3.23 14.52 5.30
N SER A 70 4.50 14.68 5.70
CA SER A 70 5.00 15.97 6.15
C SER A 70 5.02 16.94 4.97
N GLY A 71 4.64 18.18 5.19
CA GLY A 71 4.47 19.20 4.15
C GLY A 71 5.24 20.47 4.45
N GLY A 72 4.95 21.53 3.65
CA GLY A 72 5.55 22.85 3.83
C GLY A 72 7.06 22.87 3.66
N ASP A 73 7.71 23.81 4.36
CA ASP A 73 9.16 23.96 4.35
C ASP A 73 9.87 22.95 5.26
N SER A 74 9.14 22.22 6.09
CA SER A 74 9.63 21.23 7.06
C SER A 74 9.31 19.79 6.66
N GLN A 75 9.25 19.47 5.37
CA GLN A 75 8.96 18.11 4.89
C GLN A 75 10.00 17.05 5.31
N ASP A 76 11.21 17.50 5.71
CA ASP A 76 12.29 16.69 6.24
C ASP A 76 12.18 16.41 7.75
N GLU A 77 11.19 16.99 8.41
CA GLU A 77 10.85 16.71 9.80
C GLU A 77 9.64 15.78 9.87
N ALA A 78 9.77 14.70 10.64
CA ALA A 78 8.68 13.74 10.84
C ALA A 78 7.48 14.43 11.52
N TYR A 79 6.28 14.21 11.00
CA TYR A 79 5.01 14.72 11.52
C TYR A 79 4.85 16.24 11.47
N SER A 80 5.73 16.95 10.76
CA SER A 80 5.62 18.40 10.61
C SER A 80 4.62 18.76 9.52
N GLU A 81 3.78 19.78 9.76
CA GLU A 81 2.80 20.33 8.81
C GLU A 81 2.02 19.27 8.02
N MET A 82 1.48 18.29 8.75
CA MET A 82 0.85 17.10 8.17
C MET A 82 -0.23 17.43 7.13
N GLU A 83 -0.03 16.91 5.92
CA GLU A 83 -0.96 17.04 4.80
C GLU A 83 -1.54 15.68 4.41
N SER A 84 -2.75 15.69 3.84
CA SER A 84 -3.30 14.50 3.20
C SER A 84 -2.44 14.07 2.01
N ASN A 85 -2.15 12.78 1.88
CA ASN A 85 -1.48 12.18 0.73
C ASN A 85 -2.38 11.15 0.01
N GLY A 86 -3.70 11.31 0.17
CA GLY A 86 -4.72 10.48 -0.46
C GLY A 86 -5.29 9.39 0.45
N ALA A 87 -6.27 8.71 -0.10
CA ALA A 87 -6.94 7.57 0.52
C ALA A 87 -7.14 6.46 -0.51
N GLU A 88 -7.17 5.19 -0.07
CA GLU A 88 -7.44 4.06 -0.95
C GLU A 88 -8.49 3.16 -0.30
N PHE A 89 -9.46 2.72 -1.10
CA PHE A 89 -10.42 1.68 -0.74
C PHE A 89 -10.17 0.45 -1.61
N SER A 90 -10.23 -0.73 -1.02
CA SER A 90 -10.10 -1.98 -1.78
C SER A 90 -11.12 -3.03 -1.39
N VAL A 91 -11.47 -3.86 -2.38
CA VAL A 91 -12.21 -5.10 -2.20
C VAL A 91 -11.44 -6.23 -2.86
N SER A 92 -11.49 -7.41 -2.28
CA SER A 92 -10.81 -8.58 -2.81
C SER A 92 -11.57 -9.86 -2.49
N TYR A 93 -11.25 -10.92 -3.22
CA TYR A 93 -11.76 -12.25 -2.92
C TYR A 93 -10.62 -13.25 -2.93
N LYS A 94 -10.31 -13.84 -1.76
CA LYS A 94 -9.28 -14.86 -1.63
C LYS A 94 -9.89 -16.25 -1.84
N TYR A 95 -9.61 -16.85 -3.00
CA TYR A 95 -10.05 -18.19 -3.34
C TYR A 95 -8.90 -19.18 -3.17
N LYS A 96 -9.06 -20.14 -2.25
CA LYS A 96 -8.11 -21.24 -2.03
C LYS A 96 -8.36 -22.35 -3.03
N LEU A 97 -7.41 -22.60 -3.93
CA LEU A 97 -7.44 -23.72 -4.87
C LEU A 97 -7.14 -25.04 -4.14
N ASN A 98 -6.23 -25.00 -3.17
CA ASN A 98 -5.88 -26.09 -2.28
C ASN A 98 -5.19 -25.53 -1.02
N SER A 99 -4.58 -26.38 -0.17
CA SER A 99 -3.86 -25.98 1.05
C SER A 99 -2.69 -25.03 0.78
N ASN A 100 -2.06 -25.12 -0.39
CA ASN A 100 -0.81 -24.46 -0.73
C ASN A 100 -1.00 -23.26 -1.67
N ILE A 101 -2.08 -23.27 -2.48
CA ILE A 101 -2.32 -22.27 -3.52
C ILE A 101 -3.58 -21.46 -3.23
N PHE A 102 -3.47 -20.15 -3.31
CA PHE A 102 -4.63 -19.28 -3.45
C PHE A 102 -4.47 -18.32 -4.62
N VAL A 103 -5.60 -17.87 -5.13
CA VAL A 103 -5.74 -16.78 -6.09
C VAL A 103 -6.57 -15.66 -5.47
N GLN A 104 -6.29 -14.42 -5.85
CA GLN A 104 -6.96 -13.26 -5.25
C GLN A 104 -7.15 -12.16 -6.30
N PRO A 105 -8.30 -12.12 -6.99
CA PRO A 105 -8.73 -10.92 -7.68
C PRO A 105 -9.01 -9.80 -6.67
N ALA A 106 -8.69 -8.56 -7.06
CA ALA A 106 -8.96 -7.38 -6.24
C ALA A 106 -9.20 -6.15 -7.12
N MET A 107 -9.95 -5.21 -6.56
CA MET A 107 -10.13 -3.87 -7.11
C MET A 107 -9.79 -2.87 -6.01
N ASN A 108 -8.83 -1.98 -6.31
CA ASN A 108 -8.50 -0.85 -5.45
C ASN A 108 -8.86 0.44 -6.18
N ILE A 109 -9.35 1.43 -5.44
CA ILE A 109 -9.58 2.78 -5.93
C ILE A 109 -8.85 3.73 -4.99
N GLU A 110 -7.86 4.46 -5.51
CA GLU A 110 -7.12 5.47 -4.77
C GLU A 110 -7.60 6.86 -5.17
N PHE A 111 -7.81 7.71 -4.18
CA PHE A 111 -8.22 9.09 -4.33
C PHE A 111 -7.06 10.00 -3.90
N GLY A 112 -6.63 10.86 -4.80
CA GLY A 112 -5.71 11.97 -4.51
C GLY A 112 -6.42 13.31 -4.69
N ASP A 113 -5.69 14.41 -4.49
CA ASP A 113 -6.27 15.76 -4.56
C ASP A 113 -6.90 16.09 -5.91
N HIS A 114 -6.35 15.59 -6.98
CA HIS A 114 -6.75 15.93 -8.36
C HIS A 114 -6.86 14.71 -9.27
N LYS A 115 -6.88 13.51 -8.71
CA LYS A 115 -6.93 12.28 -9.51
C LYS A 115 -7.62 11.14 -8.77
N ALA A 116 -8.14 10.20 -9.54
CA ALA A 116 -8.56 8.89 -9.05
C ALA A 116 -7.78 7.81 -9.81
N ILE A 117 -7.32 6.77 -9.11
CA ILE A 117 -6.59 5.66 -9.71
C ILE A 117 -7.37 4.38 -9.48
N TYR A 118 -7.76 3.73 -10.58
CA TYR A 118 -8.46 2.45 -10.58
C TYR A 118 -7.43 1.33 -10.79
N LYS A 119 -7.41 0.33 -9.91
CA LYS A 119 -6.33 -0.66 -9.83
C LYS A 119 -6.87 -2.09 -9.76
N PRO A 120 -7.53 -2.61 -10.81
CA PRO A 120 -7.85 -4.03 -10.87
C PRO A 120 -6.56 -4.86 -10.84
N SER A 121 -6.60 -5.98 -10.12
CA SER A 121 -5.42 -6.84 -9.98
C SER A 121 -5.79 -8.30 -9.77
N PHE A 122 -4.83 -9.17 -10.06
CA PHE A 122 -4.94 -10.60 -9.82
C PHE A 122 -3.63 -11.12 -9.24
N LYS A 123 -3.70 -11.72 -8.05
CA LYS A 123 -2.57 -12.30 -7.33
C LYS A 123 -2.70 -13.81 -7.27
N VAL A 124 -1.58 -14.51 -7.43
CA VAL A 124 -1.43 -15.94 -7.15
C VAL A 124 -0.33 -16.10 -6.11
N GLN A 125 -0.52 -16.99 -5.15
CA GLN A 125 0.51 -17.34 -4.18
C GLN A 125 0.56 -18.87 -4.00
N TYR A 126 1.79 -19.39 -3.97
CA TYR A 126 2.11 -20.74 -3.55
C TYR A 126 2.89 -20.71 -2.23
N THR A 127 2.47 -21.53 -1.28
CA THR A 127 3.15 -21.67 0.03
C THR A 127 3.64 -23.09 0.17
N PHE A 128 4.93 -23.25 0.37
CA PHE A 128 5.58 -24.55 0.62
C PHE A 128 5.39 -24.96 2.08
N ASP A 129 5.49 -26.25 2.37
CA ASP A 129 5.30 -26.79 3.73
C ASP A 129 6.39 -26.33 4.71
N ASN A 130 7.57 -25.93 4.21
CA ASN A 130 8.69 -25.42 5.00
C ASN A 130 8.57 -23.94 5.39
N GLY A 131 7.44 -23.28 5.11
CA GLY A 131 7.20 -21.88 5.44
C GLY A 131 7.67 -20.86 4.38
N ILE A 132 8.31 -21.33 3.30
CA ILE A 132 8.62 -20.48 2.13
C ILE A 132 7.33 -20.23 1.36
N TYR A 133 7.18 -19.03 0.80
CA TYR A 133 6.14 -18.75 -0.20
C TYR A 133 6.68 -17.90 -1.33
N VAL A 134 6.07 -18.08 -2.48
CA VAL A 134 6.26 -17.24 -3.66
C VAL A 134 4.90 -16.69 -4.10
N ALA A 135 4.89 -15.45 -4.55
CA ALA A 135 3.67 -14.86 -5.08
C ALA A 135 3.97 -13.96 -6.28
N ALA A 136 3.00 -13.86 -7.17
CA ALA A 136 3.01 -12.92 -8.27
C ALA A 136 1.68 -12.19 -8.34
N ARG A 137 1.70 -10.92 -8.75
CA ARG A 137 0.51 -10.11 -9.01
C ARG A 137 0.70 -9.31 -10.29
N TYR A 138 -0.31 -9.33 -11.13
CA TYR A 138 -0.49 -8.34 -12.17
C TYR A 138 -1.53 -7.33 -11.71
N ARG A 139 -1.26 -6.05 -11.94
CA ARG A 139 -2.16 -4.93 -11.65
C ARG A 139 -2.14 -3.97 -12.84
N PHE A 140 -3.31 -3.58 -13.28
CA PHE A 140 -3.47 -2.46 -14.21
C PHE A 140 -3.84 -1.23 -13.37
N GLU A 141 -3.16 -0.11 -13.59
CA GLU A 141 -3.41 1.15 -12.89
C GLU A 141 -3.86 2.18 -13.93
N TYR A 142 -5.15 2.54 -13.92
CA TYR A 142 -5.70 3.63 -14.71
C TYR A 142 -5.84 4.86 -13.85
N THR A 143 -5.04 5.88 -14.13
CA THR A 143 -5.11 7.18 -13.44
C THR A 143 -5.97 8.11 -14.26
N ARG A 144 -7.10 8.51 -13.71
CA ARG A 144 -7.96 9.56 -14.24
C ARG A 144 -7.59 10.88 -13.59
N GLU A 145 -7.14 11.83 -14.41
CA GLU A 145 -6.82 13.18 -13.98
C GLU A 145 -8.10 14.03 -13.94
N ASN A 146 -8.25 14.85 -12.89
CA ASN A 146 -9.39 15.75 -12.72
C ASN A 146 -9.03 17.22 -12.94
N GLN A 147 -7.79 17.50 -13.39
CA GLN A 147 -7.33 18.84 -13.78
C GLN A 147 -7.43 19.03 -15.29
N GLU A 148 -7.82 20.24 -15.69
CA GLU A 148 -7.77 20.64 -17.08
C GLU A 148 -6.34 20.52 -17.65
N ASN A 149 -6.23 20.08 -18.92
CA ASN A 149 -4.97 19.88 -19.64
C ASN A 149 -4.03 18.80 -19.07
N LYS A 150 -4.48 17.97 -18.12
CA LYS A 150 -3.78 16.75 -17.72
C LYS A 150 -4.33 15.56 -18.50
N ILE A 151 -3.43 14.70 -18.94
CA ILE A 151 -3.78 13.48 -19.67
C ILE A 151 -3.83 12.32 -18.67
N ASP A 152 -4.82 11.46 -18.81
CA ASP A 152 -4.93 10.21 -18.06
C ASP A 152 -3.68 9.33 -18.30
N GLU A 153 -3.47 8.36 -17.42
CA GLU A 153 -2.31 7.48 -17.48
C GLU A 153 -2.74 6.02 -17.33
N ASN A 154 -2.13 5.16 -18.16
CA ASN A 154 -2.22 3.71 -18.06
C ASN A 154 -0.88 3.15 -17.63
N CYS A 155 -0.88 2.29 -16.63
CA CYS A 155 0.33 1.65 -16.13
C CYS A 155 0.08 0.16 -15.86
N HIS A 156 0.92 -0.68 -16.44
CA HIS A 156 0.99 -2.10 -16.15
C HIS A 156 2.01 -2.32 -15.02
N ARG A 157 1.58 -2.96 -13.94
CA ARG A 157 2.41 -3.23 -12.79
C ARG A 157 2.48 -4.73 -12.52
N TYR A 158 3.70 -5.24 -12.50
CA TYR A 158 4.02 -6.63 -12.20
C TYR A 158 4.75 -6.68 -10.87
N GLU A 159 4.34 -7.56 -10.00
CA GLU A 159 4.91 -7.69 -8.67
C GLU A 159 5.25 -9.15 -8.37
N GLY A 160 6.40 -9.37 -7.76
CA GLY A 160 6.85 -10.67 -7.29
C GLY A 160 7.24 -10.63 -5.82
N TRP A 161 6.92 -11.68 -5.07
CA TRP A 161 7.32 -11.86 -3.69
C TRP A 161 8.00 -13.20 -3.47
N LEU A 162 9.02 -13.17 -2.65
CA LEU A 162 9.61 -14.34 -2.02
C LEU A 162 9.57 -14.10 -0.50
N GLY A 163 8.94 -14.98 0.24
CA GLY A 163 8.88 -14.85 1.68
C GLY A 163 9.19 -16.14 2.41
N TYR A 164 9.56 -16.01 3.67
CA TYR A 164 9.85 -17.11 4.57
C TYR A 164 9.31 -16.81 5.96
N LYS A 165 8.55 -17.75 6.52
CA LYS A 165 8.02 -17.68 7.87
C LYS A 165 8.62 -18.79 8.71
N THR A 166 9.21 -18.42 9.84
CA THR A 166 9.79 -19.38 10.79
C THR A 166 9.63 -18.90 12.23
N GLY A 167 8.95 -19.69 13.04
CA GLY A 167 8.57 -19.26 14.39
C GLY A 167 7.84 -17.90 14.35
N PRO A 168 8.26 -16.93 15.19
CA PRO A 168 7.63 -15.60 15.22
C PRO A 168 8.11 -14.67 14.09
N TRP A 169 9.10 -15.06 13.30
CA TRP A 169 9.71 -14.22 12.27
C TRP A 169 9.07 -14.42 10.90
N ALA A 170 8.90 -13.32 10.18
CA ALA A 170 8.54 -13.31 8.77
C ALA A 170 9.49 -12.40 8.00
N PHE A 171 10.06 -12.94 6.94
CA PHE A 171 10.94 -12.25 6.01
C PHE A 171 10.27 -12.21 4.64
N GLU A 172 10.33 -11.07 3.95
CA GLU A 172 9.72 -10.91 2.63
C GLU A 172 10.57 -10.00 1.76
N GLY A 173 10.97 -10.50 0.60
CA GLY A 173 11.49 -9.70 -0.51
C GLY A 173 10.36 -9.44 -1.51
N ASN A 174 10.27 -8.21 -2.01
CA ASN A 174 9.33 -7.80 -3.04
C ASN A 174 10.05 -7.08 -4.17
N TYR A 175 9.70 -7.42 -5.40
CA TYR A 175 10.14 -6.72 -6.60
C TYR A 175 8.91 -6.23 -7.36
N ILE A 176 8.97 -4.99 -7.84
CA ILE A 176 7.92 -4.32 -8.58
C ILE A 176 8.51 -3.79 -9.87
N TRP A 177 7.88 -4.12 -10.98
CA TRP A 177 8.13 -3.55 -12.30
C TRP A 177 6.89 -2.81 -12.78
N ARG A 178 7.08 -1.62 -13.34
CA ARG A 178 6.02 -0.80 -13.97
C ARG A 178 6.37 -0.47 -15.39
N ASP A 179 5.37 -0.51 -16.25
CA ASP A 179 5.40 -0.08 -17.64
C ASP A 179 4.19 0.84 -17.89
N SER A 180 4.41 2.06 -18.29
CA SER A 180 3.41 3.13 -18.33
C SER A 180 3.43 3.84 -19.68
N ASP A 181 2.38 4.56 -20.02
CA ASP A 181 2.33 5.50 -21.14
C ASP A 181 2.88 6.90 -20.79
N LYS A 182 3.44 7.05 -19.56
CA LYS A 182 4.12 8.27 -19.11
C LYS A 182 5.54 7.97 -18.62
N ILE A 183 6.41 8.97 -18.70
CA ILE A 183 7.78 8.88 -18.18
C ILE A 183 7.75 8.58 -16.67
N ARG A 184 8.42 7.51 -16.29
CA ARG A 184 8.49 7.00 -14.92
C ARG A 184 9.87 7.13 -14.29
N PHE A 185 10.94 6.80 -15.01
CA PHE A 185 12.29 6.78 -14.46
C PHE A 185 13.32 6.93 -15.59
N ASN A 186 14.35 7.76 -15.40
CA ASN A 186 15.45 7.98 -16.35
C ASN A 186 14.94 8.30 -17.77
N ASN A 187 13.93 9.17 -17.89
CA ASN A 187 13.25 9.53 -19.13
C ASN A 187 12.65 8.32 -19.90
N LYS A 188 12.40 7.20 -19.22
CA LYS A 188 11.74 6.03 -19.78
C LYS A 188 10.36 5.83 -19.14
N GLU A 189 9.49 5.15 -19.84
CA GLU A 189 8.13 4.80 -19.41
C GLU A 189 8.13 3.68 -18.35
N THR A 190 9.26 3.05 -18.13
CA THR A 190 9.42 1.95 -17.17
C THR A 190 10.05 2.39 -15.84
N ASP A 191 9.70 1.69 -14.76
CA ASP A 191 10.30 1.87 -13.43
C ASP A 191 10.31 0.54 -12.67
N TYR A 192 11.21 0.43 -11.70
CA TYR A 192 11.27 -0.73 -10.81
C TYR A 192 11.50 -0.31 -9.36
N GLU A 193 11.08 -1.14 -8.45
CA GLU A 193 11.35 -0.99 -7.01
C GLU A 193 11.64 -2.38 -6.42
N TYR A 194 12.40 -2.42 -5.35
CA TYR A 194 12.51 -3.62 -4.53
C TYR A 194 12.55 -3.24 -3.05
N ASP A 195 11.97 -4.11 -2.24
CA ASP A 195 11.87 -3.96 -0.79
C ASP A 195 12.26 -5.27 -0.11
N PHE A 196 12.82 -5.15 1.08
CA PHE A 196 12.99 -6.25 2.01
C PHE A 196 12.35 -5.88 3.35
N LYS A 197 11.47 -6.74 3.83
CA LYS A 197 10.70 -6.56 5.07
C LYS A 197 11.01 -7.68 6.05
N VAL A 198 11.16 -7.31 7.32
CA VAL A 198 11.23 -8.22 8.45
C VAL A 198 10.10 -7.87 9.41
N ALA A 199 9.32 -8.86 9.83
CA ALA A 199 8.29 -8.71 10.84
C ALA A 199 8.49 -9.72 11.96
N TYR A 200 8.10 -9.35 13.17
CA TYR A 200 8.16 -10.20 14.36
C TYR A 200 6.79 -10.27 15.03
N GLN A 201 6.24 -11.46 15.16
CA GLN A 201 4.98 -11.70 15.86
C GLN A 201 5.24 -11.78 17.37
N ILE A 202 4.88 -10.74 18.11
CA ILE A 202 5.06 -10.70 19.58
C ILE A 202 4.09 -11.67 20.24
N ASP A 203 2.83 -11.61 19.82
CA ASP A 203 1.72 -12.44 20.29
C ASP A 203 0.69 -12.62 19.15
N ASN A 204 -0.50 -13.10 19.45
CA ASN A 204 -1.54 -13.31 18.43
C ASN A 204 -2.05 -11.99 17.79
N HIS A 205 -1.79 -10.86 18.42
CA HIS A 205 -2.31 -9.55 18.02
C HIS A 205 -1.23 -8.66 17.41
N TRP A 206 -0.05 -8.54 18.00
CA TRP A 206 0.94 -7.52 17.66
C TRP A 206 2.07 -8.04 16.80
N ALA A 207 2.32 -7.37 15.69
CA ALA A 207 3.42 -7.67 14.76
C ALA A 207 4.10 -6.38 14.27
N PRO A 208 5.12 -5.87 15.00
CA PRO A 208 5.99 -4.81 14.48
C PRO A 208 6.78 -5.30 13.27
N PHE A 209 7.16 -4.35 12.40
CA PHE A 209 7.98 -4.64 11.24
C PHE A 209 8.91 -3.48 10.89
N ALA A 210 9.99 -3.82 10.21
CA ALA A 210 10.88 -2.88 9.52
C ALA A 210 11.02 -3.30 8.06
N GLN A 211 11.19 -2.32 7.18
CA GLN A 211 11.35 -2.55 5.75
C GLN A 211 12.36 -1.55 5.19
N ILE A 212 13.25 -2.03 4.34
CA ILE A 212 14.17 -1.22 3.55
C ILE A 212 13.88 -1.47 2.08
N GLY A 213 13.96 -0.43 1.28
CA GLY A 213 13.70 -0.54 -0.15
C GLY A 213 14.53 0.43 -0.96
N ASN A 214 14.56 0.21 -2.25
CA ASN A 214 15.19 1.07 -3.23
C ASN A 214 14.14 1.57 -4.21
N VAL A 215 14.02 2.89 -4.33
CA VAL A 215 13.02 3.56 -5.18
C VAL A 215 13.69 4.66 -5.98
N LYS A 216 13.04 5.11 -7.05
CA LYS A 216 13.52 6.26 -7.82
C LYS A 216 13.48 7.54 -6.98
N VAL A 217 14.34 8.50 -7.34
CA VAL A 217 14.26 9.88 -6.81
C VAL A 217 13.20 10.65 -7.58
N ASP A 218 13.31 10.69 -8.91
CA ASP A 218 12.38 11.38 -9.81
C ASP A 218 12.18 10.61 -11.13
N SER A 219 11.45 11.20 -12.07
CA SER A 219 11.15 10.56 -13.35
C SER A 219 12.21 10.80 -14.43
N THR A 220 13.07 11.79 -14.28
CA THR A 220 13.97 12.25 -15.34
C THR A 220 15.42 11.80 -15.16
N SER A 221 15.83 11.50 -13.91
CA SER A 221 17.16 11.02 -13.60
C SER A 221 17.21 9.50 -13.39
N ASP A 222 18.40 8.94 -13.43
CA ASP A 222 18.70 7.56 -13.06
C ASP A 222 18.97 7.41 -11.54
N ALA A 223 18.86 8.49 -10.79
CA ALA A 223 19.10 8.50 -9.35
C ALA A 223 18.10 7.63 -8.59
N ARG A 224 18.64 6.84 -7.68
CA ARG A 224 17.87 5.98 -6.77
C ARG A 224 18.04 6.47 -5.33
N GLN A 225 17.09 6.15 -4.49
CA GLN A 225 17.10 6.48 -3.07
C GLN A 225 16.67 5.30 -2.22
N THR A 226 17.13 5.29 -0.99
CA THR A 226 16.74 4.30 -0.01
C THR A 226 15.47 4.74 0.70
N ARG A 227 14.55 3.82 0.82
CA ARG A 227 13.29 3.97 1.54
C ARG A 227 13.32 3.12 2.80
N PHE A 228 13.16 3.76 3.94
CA PHE A 228 13.03 3.11 5.24
C PHE A 228 11.59 3.16 5.69
N ARG A 229 11.09 2.05 6.23
CA ARG A 229 9.74 1.94 6.78
C ARG A 229 9.80 1.20 8.09
N VAL A 230 9.10 1.72 9.08
CA VAL A 230 8.81 1.03 10.34
C VAL A 230 7.33 1.06 10.58
N GLY A 231 6.80 0.05 11.19
CA GLY A 231 5.37 -0.01 11.44
C GLY A 231 4.99 -1.11 12.41
N ILE A 232 3.70 -1.15 12.71
CA ILE A 232 3.13 -2.15 13.59
C ILE A 232 1.77 -2.57 13.05
N LYS A 233 1.52 -3.87 13.05
CA LYS A 233 0.23 -4.43 12.72
C LYS A 233 -0.42 -5.00 13.98
N TYR A 234 -1.69 -4.68 14.18
CA TYR A 234 -2.55 -5.27 15.18
C TYR A 234 -3.62 -6.14 14.52
N ASN A 235 -3.78 -7.36 14.96
CA ASN A 235 -4.83 -8.29 14.53
C ASN A 235 -5.78 -8.51 15.72
N TYR A 236 -7.07 -8.31 15.46
CA TYR A 236 -8.11 -8.50 16.47
C TYR A 236 -8.47 -9.99 16.62
#